data_01f652470c23bee8fc9ff47f99deb59f
#
_entry.id   01f652470c23bee8fc9ff47f99deb59f
#
_cell.length_a   1.000
_cell.length_b   1.000
_cell.length_c   1.000
_cell.angle_alpha   90.00
_cell.angle_beta   90.00
_cell.angle_gamma   90.00
#
_symmetry.space_group_name_H-M   'P 1'
#
loop_
_entity.id
_entity.type
_entity.pdbx_description
1 polymer ?
#
loop_
_entity_poly.entity_id
_entity_poly.type
_entity_poly.pdbx_seq_one_letter_code
_entity_poly.pdbx_strand_id
1 'polypeptide(L)'
;IEEIAKNVGKEVKELIKEKQFDPFEVVDVDTILISSRHLCRMPYCYNEKSGLISVVIKPEDIKGFSRVDAKPENVRNILKFFDRENVVPNEAENLFVQAIDYKPEIKEDETTKKEIAYEELQEAIPEELFPPCIVYILKGMDDGKKRAVFILINFLASVGWGWDQIEARLIAWNKCNKEPLKEVYWKGQLKYTKKNGKKLPPNCTNEMYYKGMKMCFPDNLCGKIKNPVNYARRKVFAGQNNKEKRKETTQKKETLNKNEDSKKE
;
A
#
# COMPACT_ATOMS: atom_id res chain seq x y z
N ILE A 1 17.97 10.85 -28.16
CA ILE A 1 16.96 11.35 -27.19
C ILE A 1 15.96 12.26 -27.89
N GLU A 2 16.40 13.16 -28.78
CA GLU A 2 15.52 14.07 -29.55
C GLU A 2 14.46 13.34 -30.38
N GLU A 3 14.85 12.26 -31.04
CA GLU A 3 13.92 11.42 -31.81
C GLU A 3 12.91 10.70 -30.92
N ILE A 4 13.35 10.23 -29.74
CA ILE A 4 12.47 9.60 -28.75
C ILE A 4 11.49 10.65 -28.21
N ALA A 5 11.96 11.84 -27.84
CA ALA A 5 11.13 12.94 -27.37
C ALA A 5 10.03 13.31 -28.36
N LYS A 6 10.37 13.40 -29.64
CA LYS A 6 9.41 13.66 -30.72
C LYS A 6 8.36 12.55 -30.86
N ASN A 7 8.77 11.28 -30.76
CA ASN A 7 7.87 10.13 -30.88
C ASN A 7 6.89 9.99 -29.71
N VAL A 8 7.32 10.40 -28.51
CA VAL A 8 6.53 10.36 -27.27
C VAL A 8 5.73 11.64 -27.04
N GLY A 9 6.01 12.71 -27.83
CA GLY A 9 5.36 14.02 -27.66
C GLY A 9 5.76 14.75 -26.40
N LYS A 10 6.98 14.51 -25.87
CA LYS A 10 7.54 15.15 -24.68
C LYS A 10 8.74 16.02 -25.06
N GLU A 11 9.07 17.00 -24.21
CA GLU A 11 10.29 17.76 -24.37
C GLU A 11 11.52 16.94 -23.91
N VAL A 12 12.68 17.16 -24.55
CA VAL A 12 13.94 16.46 -24.18
C VAL A 12 14.29 16.64 -22.70
N LYS A 13 13.94 17.79 -22.12
CA LYS A 13 14.17 18.07 -20.69
C LYS A 13 13.37 17.18 -19.76
N GLU A 14 12.18 16.73 -20.16
CA GLU A 14 11.33 15.83 -19.38
C GLU A 14 11.88 14.41 -19.35
N LEU A 15 12.63 14.03 -20.39
CA LEU A 15 13.25 12.72 -20.51
C LEU A 15 14.60 12.61 -19.81
N ILE A 16 15.13 13.73 -19.30
CA ILE A 16 16.44 13.77 -18.64
C ILE A 16 16.22 14.13 -17.17
N LYS A 17 16.52 13.18 -16.28
CA LYS A 17 16.60 13.40 -14.84
C LYS A 17 18.07 13.28 -14.41
N GLU A 18 18.55 14.24 -13.63
CA GLU A 18 19.92 14.21 -13.07
C GLU A 18 21.04 14.02 -14.12
N LYS A 19 20.87 14.63 -15.28
CA LYS A 19 21.78 14.52 -16.44
C LYS A 19 21.81 13.13 -17.11
N GLN A 20 20.90 12.24 -16.75
CA GLN A 20 20.76 10.93 -17.37
C GLN A 20 19.37 10.76 -18.01
N PHE A 21 19.31 9.94 -19.06
CA PHE A 21 18.06 9.56 -19.68
C PHE A 21 17.25 8.68 -18.74
N ASP A 22 16.00 9.08 -18.46
CA ASP A 22 15.07 8.29 -17.68
C ASP A 22 14.15 7.46 -18.60
N PRO A 23 14.36 6.15 -18.74
CA PRO A 23 13.53 5.31 -19.61
C PRO A 23 12.08 5.22 -19.14
N PHE A 24 11.79 5.42 -17.83
CA PHE A 24 10.44 5.36 -17.28
C PHE A 24 9.56 6.54 -17.70
N GLU A 25 10.15 7.61 -18.21
CA GLU A 25 9.38 8.69 -18.84
C GLU A 25 8.87 8.32 -20.24
N VAL A 26 9.40 7.26 -20.83
CA VAL A 26 9.04 6.80 -22.18
C VAL A 26 8.22 5.51 -22.13
N VAL A 27 8.54 4.61 -21.21
CA VAL A 27 7.94 3.29 -21.09
C VAL A 27 7.35 3.11 -19.70
N ASP A 28 6.08 2.78 -19.65
CA ASP A 28 5.42 2.34 -18.41
C ASP A 28 5.70 0.86 -18.17
N VAL A 29 6.58 0.59 -17.20
CA VAL A 29 7.02 -0.76 -16.87
C VAL A 29 6.29 -1.26 -15.63
N ASP A 30 5.50 -2.31 -15.79
CA ASP A 30 4.89 -3.04 -14.68
C ASP A 30 5.93 -3.93 -13.99
N THR A 31 6.50 -3.44 -12.90
CA THR A 31 7.49 -4.17 -12.09
C THR A 31 6.87 -5.21 -11.16
N ILE A 32 5.54 -5.31 -11.10
CA ILE A 32 4.85 -6.28 -10.23
C ILE A 32 5.24 -7.71 -10.57
N LEU A 33 5.50 -8.00 -11.84
CA LEU A 33 5.89 -9.33 -12.33
C LEU A 33 7.26 -9.81 -11.83
N ILE A 34 8.13 -8.93 -11.34
CA ILE A 34 9.44 -9.29 -10.79
C ILE A 34 9.30 -10.08 -9.48
N SER A 35 8.20 -9.92 -8.76
CA SER A 35 7.95 -10.67 -7.54
C SER A 35 7.64 -12.15 -7.83
N SER A 36 8.34 -13.07 -7.16
CA SER A 36 8.13 -14.53 -7.28
C SER A 36 6.68 -15.00 -6.97
N ARG A 37 5.86 -14.14 -6.38
CA ARG A 37 4.45 -14.42 -6.08
C ARG A 37 3.50 -14.13 -7.24
N HIS A 38 3.96 -13.42 -8.25
CA HIS A 38 3.13 -13.08 -9.40
C HIS A 38 3.30 -14.10 -10.50
N LEU A 39 2.18 -14.48 -11.07
CA LEU A 39 2.15 -15.36 -12.24
C LEU A 39 2.43 -14.54 -13.48
N CYS A 40 3.40 -14.96 -14.28
CA CYS A 40 3.59 -14.45 -15.62
C CYS A 40 2.97 -15.40 -16.64
N ARG A 41 2.56 -14.85 -17.77
CA ARG A 41 2.01 -15.66 -18.86
C ARG A 41 3.11 -16.50 -19.50
N MET A 42 2.87 -17.79 -19.57
CA MET A 42 3.80 -18.71 -20.22
C MET A 42 3.85 -18.46 -21.74
N PRO A 43 5.01 -18.61 -22.39
CA PRO A 43 5.09 -18.59 -23.84
C PRO A 43 4.07 -19.55 -24.47
N TYR A 44 3.50 -19.13 -25.58
CA TYR A 44 2.46 -19.85 -26.32
C TYR A 44 1.15 -20.10 -25.57
N CYS A 45 0.94 -19.45 -24.43
CA CYS A 45 -0.37 -19.44 -23.77
C CYS A 45 -1.36 -18.54 -24.49
N TYR A 46 -2.59 -19.03 -24.57
CA TYR A 46 -3.73 -18.25 -25.06
C TYR A 46 -4.18 -17.21 -24.03
N ASN A 47 -4.47 -16.02 -24.49
CA ASN A 47 -5.06 -14.97 -23.68
C ASN A 47 -6.54 -14.86 -24.01
N GLU A 48 -7.38 -15.34 -23.11
CA GLU A 48 -8.83 -15.39 -23.28
C GLU A 48 -9.50 -14.01 -23.44
N LYS A 49 -8.86 -12.94 -22.94
CA LYS A 49 -9.39 -11.57 -23.06
C LYS A 49 -9.11 -10.93 -24.41
N SER A 50 -7.93 -11.17 -24.98
CA SER A 50 -7.50 -10.57 -26.25
C SER A 50 -7.69 -11.47 -27.44
N GLY A 51 -7.89 -12.78 -27.24
CA GLY A 51 -7.91 -13.77 -28.30
C GLY A 51 -6.54 -14.03 -28.96
N LEU A 52 -5.45 -13.63 -28.30
CA LEU A 52 -4.09 -13.70 -28.85
C LEU A 52 -3.24 -14.74 -28.10
N ILE A 53 -2.20 -15.21 -28.76
CA ILE A 53 -1.19 -16.10 -28.18
C ILE A 53 0.04 -15.28 -27.79
N SER A 54 0.67 -15.63 -26.65
CA SER A 54 1.95 -15.08 -26.24
C SER A 54 3.08 -15.70 -27.08
N VAL A 55 3.53 -15.00 -28.10
CA VAL A 55 4.50 -15.52 -29.08
C VAL A 55 5.93 -15.16 -28.67
N VAL A 56 6.85 -16.10 -28.81
CA VAL A 56 8.28 -15.84 -28.72
C VAL A 56 8.74 -15.28 -30.05
N ILE A 57 9.39 -14.12 -30.03
CA ILE A 57 9.93 -13.43 -31.20
C ILE A 57 11.41 -13.15 -31.00
N LYS A 58 12.17 -13.11 -32.11
CA LYS A 58 13.58 -12.70 -32.04
C LYS A 58 13.69 -11.17 -31.96
N PRO A 59 14.79 -10.65 -31.38
CA PRO A 59 14.99 -9.20 -31.25
C PRO A 59 14.90 -8.43 -32.58
N GLU A 60 15.40 -9.02 -33.67
CA GLU A 60 15.37 -8.44 -35.02
C GLU A 60 13.96 -8.32 -35.57
N ASP A 61 13.04 -9.20 -35.18
CA ASP A 61 11.66 -9.27 -35.69
C ASP A 61 10.71 -8.30 -34.95
N ILE A 62 11.16 -7.69 -33.83
CA ILE A 62 10.31 -6.84 -32.98
C ILE A 62 9.67 -5.70 -33.76
N LYS A 63 10.43 -5.05 -34.65
CA LYS A 63 9.93 -3.91 -35.45
C LYS A 63 8.83 -4.26 -36.43
N GLY A 64 8.84 -5.51 -36.96
CA GLY A 64 7.85 -6.00 -37.88
C GLY A 64 6.67 -6.71 -37.26
N PHE A 65 6.73 -7.01 -35.95
CA PHE A 65 5.72 -7.78 -35.27
C PHE A 65 4.45 -6.99 -34.99
N SER A 66 3.31 -7.59 -35.31
CA SER A 66 1.99 -7.00 -35.12
C SER A 66 1.04 -7.91 -34.34
N ARG A 67 -0.10 -7.39 -33.92
CA ARG A 67 -1.15 -8.19 -33.26
C ARG A 67 -1.70 -9.30 -34.14
N VAL A 68 -1.62 -9.15 -35.46
CA VAL A 68 -2.10 -10.16 -36.41
C VAL A 68 -1.24 -11.41 -36.33
N ASP A 69 0.07 -11.26 -36.09
CA ASP A 69 1.03 -12.38 -35.99
C ASP A 69 0.81 -13.21 -34.73
N ALA A 70 0.20 -12.62 -33.70
CA ALA A 70 -0.14 -13.29 -32.45
C ALA A 70 -1.52 -14.00 -32.45
N LYS A 71 -2.25 -13.98 -33.59
CA LYS A 71 -3.50 -14.73 -33.69
C LYS A 71 -3.22 -16.23 -33.82
N PRO A 72 -4.06 -17.09 -33.21
CA PRO A 72 -3.87 -18.55 -33.23
C PRO A 72 -3.63 -19.14 -34.61
N GLU A 73 -4.33 -18.63 -35.61
CA GLU A 73 -4.22 -19.09 -37.02
C GLU A 73 -2.89 -18.74 -37.70
N ASN A 74 -2.18 -17.72 -37.16
CA ASN A 74 -0.94 -17.21 -37.74
C ASN A 74 0.32 -17.71 -37.02
N VAL A 75 0.19 -18.26 -35.82
CA VAL A 75 1.32 -18.80 -35.05
C VAL A 75 1.70 -20.17 -35.58
N ARG A 76 2.63 -20.20 -36.57
CA ARG A 76 3.09 -21.42 -37.23
C ARG A 76 4.47 -21.86 -36.75
N ASN A 77 5.37 -20.93 -36.48
CA ASN A 77 6.74 -21.21 -36.06
C ASN A 77 6.87 -21.09 -34.57
N ILE A 78 7.24 -22.18 -33.89
CA ILE A 78 7.43 -22.21 -32.43
C ILE A 78 8.93 -22.12 -32.17
N LEU A 79 9.37 -20.95 -31.67
CA LEU A 79 10.73 -20.76 -31.19
C LEU A 79 10.83 -21.25 -29.74
N LYS A 80 11.93 -21.88 -29.37
CA LYS A 80 12.19 -22.25 -27.97
C LYS A 80 12.43 -20.99 -27.16
N PHE A 81 11.64 -20.78 -26.09
CA PHE A 81 11.85 -19.66 -25.15
C PHE A 81 13.09 -19.89 -24.26
N PHE A 82 13.26 -21.13 -23.80
CA PHE A 82 14.48 -21.59 -23.13
C PHE A 82 15.16 -22.63 -24.01
N ASP A 83 16.24 -22.25 -24.66
CA ASP A 83 17.04 -23.16 -25.46
C ASP A 83 18.31 -23.54 -24.66
N ARG A 84 18.21 -24.63 -23.90
CA ARG A 84 19.34 -25.13 -23.09
C ARG A 84 20.49 -25.71 -23.89
N GLU A 85 20.24 -26.08 -25.14
CA GLU A 85 21.23 -26.71 -26.02
C GLU A 85 22.15 -25.66 -26.65
N ASN A 86 21.63 -24.43 -26.83
CA ASN A 86 22.36 -23.32 -27.47
C ASN A 86 22.71 -22.19 -26.48
N VAL A 87 22.83 -22.51 -25.20
CA VAL A 87 23.26 -21.54 -24.19
C VAL A 87 24.72 -21.15 -24.40
N VAL A 88 24.98 -19.87 -24.54
CA VAL A 88 26.35 -19.35 -24.55
C VAL A 88 26.83 -19.20 -23.12
N PRO A 89 27.94 -19.87 -22.73
CA PRO A 89 28.52 -19.73 -21.39
C PRO A 89 28.82 -18.25 -21.10
N ASN A 90 28.45 -17.80 -19.90
CA ASN A 90 28.68 -16.43 -19.42
C ASN A 90 27.96 -15.32 -20.20
N GLU A 91 26.95 -15.63 -21.01
CA GLU A 91 26.17 -14.65 -21.78
C GLU A 91 25.62 -13.49 -20.90
N ALA A 92 25.18 -13.81 -19.70
CA ALA A 92 24.61 -12.85 -18.76
C ALA A 92 25.61 -12.24 -17.77
N GLU A 93 26.92 -12.57 -17.86
CA GLU A 93 27.93 -12.14 -16.87
C GLU A 93 28.00 -10.62 -16.74
N ASN A 94 28.07 -9.90 -17.87
CA ASN A 94 28.12 -8.45 -17.85
C ASN A 94 26.85 -7.82 -17.25
N LEU A 95 25.67 -8.37 -17.56
CA LEU A 95 24.41 -7.91 -17.00
C LEU A 95 24.37 -8.17 -15.48
N PHE A 96 24.86 -9.32 -15.04
CA PHE A 96 24.92 -9.69 -13.63
C PHE A 96 25.86 -8.78 -12.83
N VAL A 97 27.04 -8.50 -13.37
CA VAL A 97 28.01 -7.57 -12.77
C VAL A 97 27.41 -6.16 -12.68
N GLN A 98 26.81 -5.67 -13.77
CA GLN A 98 26.12 -4.36 -13.77
C GLN A 98 24.98 -4.31 -12.76
N ALA A 99 24.21 -5.38 -12.60
CA ALA A 99 23.11 -5.45 -11.65
C ALA A 99 23.60 -5.44 -10.18
N ILE A 100 24.76 -6.07 -9.89
CA ILE A 100 25.38 -6.02 -8.56
C ILE A 100 25.96 -4.63 -8.27
N ASP A 101 26.62 -4.03 -9.24
CA ASP A 101 27.23 -2.71 -9.11
C ASP A 101 26.21 -1.57 -9.16
N TYR A 102 25.00 -1.86 -9.66
CA TYR A 102 23.90 -0.91 -9.66
C TYR A 102 23.49 -0.59 -8.22
N LYS A 103 24.01 0.50 -7.72
CA LYS A 103 23.51 1.15 -6.52
C LYS A 103 22.47 2.15 -7.00
N PRO A 104 21.15 1.86 -6.86
CA PRO A 104 20.18 2.92 -7.06
C PRO A 104 20.60 4.02 -6.09
N GLU A 105 20.82 5.25 -6.60
CA GLU A 105 20.79 6.42 -5.74
C GLU A 105 19.39 6.40 -5.12
N ILE A 106 19.27 5.70 -4.01
CA ILE A 106 18.14 5.87 -3.14
C ILE A 106 18.29 7.33 -2.73
N LYS A 107 17.64 8.23 -3.46
CA LYS A 107 17.25 9.48 -2.84
C LYS A 107 16.46 8.99 -1.63
N GLU A 108 17.16 8.89 -0.50
CA GLU A 108 16.47 9.10 0.74
C GLU A 108 15.74 10.41 0.47
N ASP A 109 14.46 10.31 0.09
CA ASP A 109 13.57 11.41 0.36
C ASP A 109 13.97 11.79 1.77
N GLU A 110 14.56 12.98 1.93
CA GLU A 110 14.88 13.59 3.21
C GLU A 110 13.60 13.93 4.01
N THR A 111 12.46 13.47 3.59
CA THR A 111 11.51 12.96 4.54
C THR A 111 12.22 11.80 5.22
N THR A 112 13.33 12.14 5.98
CA THR A 112 13.73 11.34 7.09
C THR A 112 12.47 10.62 7.53
N LYS A 113 12.41 9.31 7.32
CA LYS A 113 11.68 8.43 8.20
C LYS A 113 12.26 8.73 9.59
N LYS A 114 11.89 9.87 10.16
CA LYS A 114 11.66 9.94 11.58
C LYS A 114 10.71 8.77 11.71
N GLU A 115 11.25 7.60 12.02
CA GLU A 115 10.49 6.64 12.76
C GLU A 115 9.91 7.50 13.86
N ILE A 116 8.69 7.96 13.62
CA ILE A 116 7.90 8.54 14.69
C ILE A 116 7.78 7.30 15.56
N ALA A 117 8.70 7.16 16.52
CA ALA A 117 8.60 6.22 17.58
C ALA A 117 7.27 6.62 18.23
N TYR A 118 6.21 5.98 17.77
CA TYR A 118 4.92 6.16 18.39
C TYR A 118 5.14 5.59 19.78
N GLU A 119 5.17 6.47 20.78
CA GLU A 119 5.14 6.06 22.17
C GLU A 119 4.12 4.94 22.30
N GLU A 120 4.53 3.84 22.90
CA GLU A 120 3.64 2.71 23.08
C GLU A 120 2.43 3.19 23.86
N LEU A 121 1.27 3.00 23.27
CA LEU A 121 0.03 3.38 23.95
C LEU A 121 -0.13 2.44 25.16
N GLN A 122 -0.30 3.00 26.34
CA GLN A 122 -0.55 2.24 27.56
C GLN A 122 -1.87 1.48 27.50
N GLU A 123 -2.85 2.00 26.76
CA GLU A 123 -4.16 1.40 26.56
C GLU A 123 -4.55 1.39 25.08
N ALA A 124 -5.27 0.34 24.66
CA ALA A 124 -5.82 0.22 23.31
C ALA A 124 -6.86 1.32 23.06
N ILE A 125 -6.77 1.98 21.90
CA ILE A 125 -7.75 2.98 21.51
C ILE A 125 -9.08 2.29 21.14
N PRO A 126 -10.21 2.68 21.75
CA PRO A 126 -11.51 2.07 21.47
C PRO A 126 -12.05 2.47 20.09
N GLU A 127 -12.99 1.64 19.56
CA GLU A 127 -13.52 1.78 18.19
C GLU A 127 -14.25 3.12 17.95
N GLU A 128 -14.83 3.75 19.00
CA GLU A 128 -15.53 5.03 18.91
C GLU A 128 -14.62 6.19 18.49
N LEU A 129 -13.31 6.02 18.68
CA LEU A 129 -12.31 7.01 18.32
C LEU A 129 -11.65 6.71 16.96
N PHE A 130 -12.09 5.68 16.25
CA PHE A 130 -11.54 5.32 14.94
C PHE A 130 -11.94 6.32 13.85
N PRO A 131 -11.09 6.49 12.83
CA PRO A 131 -11.43 7.33 11.67
C PRO A 131 -12.57 6.72 10.86
N PRO A 132 -13.36 7.56 10.15
CA PRO A 132 -14.50 7.10 9.37
C PRO A 132 -14.17 5.95 8.42
N CYS A 133 -13.03 6.00 7.72
CA CYS A 133 -12.61 4.97 6.77
C CYS A 133 -12.48 3.59 7.44
N ILE A 134 -11.94 3.51 8.65
CA ILE A 134 -11.82 2.25 9.40
C ILE A 134 -13.18 1.77 9.86
N VAL A 135 -14.01 2.67 10.38
CA VAL A 135 -15.39 2.34 10.80
C VAL A 135 -16.21 1.78 9.63
N TYR A 136 -16.08 2.37 8.44
CA TYR A 136 -16.75 1.86 7.24
C TYR A 136 -16.23 0.49 6.82
N ILE A 137 -14.91 0.28 6.82
CA ILE A 137 -14.32 -1.04 6.55
C ILE A 137 -14.85 -2.09 7.52
N LEU A 138 -14.95 -1.77 8.81
CA LEU A 138 -15.42 -2.68 9.86
C LEU A 138 -16.89 -3.09 9.73
N LYS A 139 -17.70 -2.36 8.96
CA LYS A 139 -19.11 -2.72 8.66
C LYS A 139 -19.24 -3.84 7.62
N GLY A 140 -18.15 -4.22 6.95
CA GLY A 140 -18.13 -5.19 5.87
C GLY A 140 -17.93 -4.54 4.50
N MET A 141 -17.52 -5.35 3.53
CA MET A 141 -17.15 -4.89 2.18
C MET A 141 -17.55 -5.90 1.12
N ASP A 142 -17.90 -5.42 -0.07
CA ASP A 142 -18.12 -6.28 -1.23
C ASP A 142 -16.79 -6.58 -1.95
N ASP A 143 -15.96 -5.57 -2.20
CA ASP A 143 -14.66 -5.70 -2.85
C ASP A 143 -13.51 -5.11 -1.99
N GLY A 144 -12.26 -5.46 -2.33
CA GLY A 144 -11.07 -4.97 -1.62
C GLY A 144 -10.80 -5.65 -0.28
N LYS A 145 -11.51 -6.72 0.08
CA LYS A 145 -11.40 -7.44 1.36
C LYS A 145 -9.97 -7.83 1.75
N LYS A 146 -9.12 -8.25 0.80
CA LYS A 146 -7.72 -8.58 1.08
C LYS A 146 -6.89 -7.35 1.49
N ARG A 147 -7.14 -6.20 0.85
CA ARG A 147 -6.51 -4.93 1.23
C ARG A 147 -7.01 -4.45 2.60
N ALA A 148 -8.31 -4.66 2.87
CA ALA A 148 -8.90 -4.33 4.15
C ALA A 148 -8.30 -5.13 5.30
N VAL A 149 -8.05 -6.44 5.14
CA VAL A 149 -7.33 -7.26 6.13
C VAL A 149 -5.96 -6.64 6.47
N PHE A 150 -5.19 -6.26 5.46
CA PHE A 150 -3.89 -5.61 5.67
C PHE A 150 -4.02 -4.29 6.44
N ILE A 151 -5.01 -3.46 6.07
CA ILE A 151 -5.28 -2.19 6.78
C ILE A 151 -5.66 -2.46 8.23
N LEU A 152 -6.64 -3.35 8.47
CA LEU A 152 -7.18 -3.59 9.81
C LEU A 152 -6.13 -4.16 10.74
N ILE A 153 -5.35 -5.16 10.33
CA ILE A 153 -4.29 -5.74 11.16
C ILE A 153 -3.29 -4.66 11.58
N ASN A 154 -2.78 -3.90 10.61
CA ASN A 154 -1.74 -2.90 10.89
C ASN A 154 -2.29 -1.69 11.66
N PHE A 155 -3.53 -1.27 11.39
CA PHE A 155 -4.18 -0.20 12.13
C PHE A 155 -4.42 -0.60 13.58
N LEU A 156 -5.10 -1.71 13.83
CA LEU A 156 -5.44 -2.17 15.19
C LEU A 156 -4.18 -2.39 16.02
N ALA A 157 -3.16 -3.04 15.45
CA ALA A 157 -1.86 -3.20 16.13
C ALA A 157 -1.18 -1.87 16.44
N SER A 158 -1.31 -0.85 15.56
CA SER A 158 -0.72 0.48 15.77
C SER A 158 -1.47 1.35 16.78
N VAL A 159 -2.73 1.01 17.05
CA VAL A 159 -3.55 1.70 18.08
C VAL A 159 -3.64 0.90 19.39
N GLY A 160 -2.74 -0.06 19.61
CA GLY A 160 -2.52 -0.72 20.89
C GLY A 160 -3.34 -1.99 21.11
N TRP A 161 -4.06 -2.52 20.12
CA TRP A 161 -4.82 -3.76 20.27
C TRP A 161 -3.90 -4.99 20.38
N GLY A 162 -4.22 -5.89 21.30
CA GLY A 162 -3.56 -7.19 21.42
C GLY A 162 -3.89 -8.12 20.25
N TRP A 163 -3.00 -9.05 19.95
CA TRP A 163 -3.16 -9.95 18.79
C TRP A 163 -4.43 -10.81 18.85
N ASP A 164 -4.84 -11.24 20.02
CA ASP A 164 -6.04 -12.05 20.20
C ASP A 164 -7.31 -11.23 20.01
N GLN A 165 -7.28 -9.95 20.43
CA GLN A 165 -8.35 -9.00 20.17
C GLN A 165 -8.48 -8.70 18.67
N ILE A 166 -7.35 -8.54 17.97
CA ILE A 166 -7.30 -8.33 16.53
C ILE A 166 -7.89 -9.53 15.81
N GLU A 167 -7.50 -10.75 16.19
CA GLU A 167 -8.03 -11.99 15.60
C GLU A 167 -9.53 -12.10 15.79
N ALA A 168 -10.03 -11.93 17.00
CA ALA A 168 -11.47 -11.93 17.31
C ALA A 168 -12.23 -10.88 16.48
N ARG A 169 -11.66 -9.68 16.35
CA ARG A 169 -12.28 -8.60 15.58
C ARG A 169 -12.30 -8.89 14.09
N LEU A 170 -11.25 -9.51 13.54
CA LEU A 170 -11.20 -9.94 12.14
C LEU A 170 -12.22 -11.04 11.85
N ILE A 171 -12.43 -11.99 12.78
CA ILE A 171 -13.47 -13.02 12.66
C ILE A 171 -14.84 -12.35 12.59
N ALA A 172 -15.12 -11.41 13.50
CA ALA A 172 -16.38 -10.68 13.52
C ALA A 172 -16.58 -9.86 12.22
N TRP A 173 -15.55 -9.14 11.79
CA TRP A 173 -15.57 -8.38 10.54
C TRP A 173 -15.80 -9.26 9.32
N ASN A 174 -15.13 -10.42 9.25
CA ASN A 174 -15.26 -11.32 8.10
C ASN A 174 -16.68 -11.82 7.90
N LYS A 175 -17.43 -12.02 9.01
CA LYS A 175 -18.85 -12.39 8.99
C LYS A 175 -19.77 -11.28 8.45
N CYS A 176 -19.35 -10.01 8.55
CA CYS A 176 -20.10 -8.88 8.02
C CYS A 176 -19.99 -8.76 6.50
N ASN A 177 -19.05 -9.45 5.86
CA ASN A 177 -18.90 -9.41 4.41
C ASN A 177 -19.93 -10.33 3.75
N LYS A 178 -20.56 -9.86 2.67
CA LYS A 178 -21.52 -10.67 1.88
C LYS A 178 -20.93 -12.01 1.43
N GLU A 179 -19.65 -11.97 1.04
CA GLU A 179 -18.84 -13.16 0.75
C GLU A 179 -17.61 -13.15 1.66
N PRO A 180 -17.61 -13.92 2.76
CA PRO A 180 -16.49 -13.98 3.67
C PRO A 180 -15.20 -14.48 3.00
N LEU A 181 -14.05 -13.92 3.38
CA LEU A 181 -12.76 -14.44 2.95
C LEU A 181 -12.49 -15.80 3.56
N LYS A 182 -11.87 -16.69 2.80
CA LYS A 182 -11.34 -17.96 3.33
C LYS A 182 -10.33 -17.65 4.45
N GLU A 183 -10.42 -18.39 5.54
CA GLU A 183 -9.59 -18.16 6.74
C GLU A 183 -8.08 -18.16 6.46
N VAL A 184 -7.64 -18.96 5.50
CA VAL A 184 -6.22 -19.05 5.09
C VAL A 184 -5.64 -17.67 4.72
N TYR A 185 -6.44 -16.78 4.10
CA TYR A 185 -5.95 -15.46 3.68
C TYR A 185 -5.69 -14.53 4.87
N TRP A 186 -6.67 -14.35 5.75
CA TRP A 186 -6.52 -13.39 6.84
C TRP A 186 -5.67 -13.95 7.98
N LYS A 187 -5.76 -15.28 8.27
CA LYS A 187 -4.86 -15.94 9.24
C LYS A 187 -3.41 -15.90 8.78
N GLY A 188 -3.15 -16.12 7.48
CA GLY A 188 -1.82 -16.00 6.90
C GLY A 188 -1.23 -14.60 7.06
N GLN A 189 -2.02 -13.57 6.77
CA GLN A 189 -1.61 -12.17 6.94
C GLN A 189 -1.36 -11.82 8.41
N LEU A 190 -2.22 -12.27 9.32
CA LEU A 190 -2.05 -12.06 10.75
C LEU A 190 -0.77 -12.73 11.28
N LYS A 191 -0.55 -14.00 10.91
CA LYS A 191 0.66 -14.74 11.29
C LYS A 191 1.93 -14.06 10.75
N TYR A 192 1.90 -13.58 9.51
CA TYR A 192 3.01 -12.85 8.91
C TYR A 192 3.33 -11.58 9.70
N THR A 193 2.30 -10.79 10.05
CA THR A 193 2.49 -9.54 10.79
C THR A 193 2.97 -9.79 12.22
N LYS A 194 2.46 -10.82 12.89
CA LYS A 194 2.98 -11.26 14.22
C LYS A 194 4.48 -11.57 14.15
N LYS A 195 4.94 -12.27 13.11
CA LYS A 195 6.35 -12.68 12.96
C LYS A 195 7.27 -11.52 12.59
N ASN A 196 6.84 -10.62 11.70
CA ASN A 196 7.69 -9.58 11.11
C ASN A 196 7.52 -8.20 11.74
N GLY A 197 6.72 -8.11 12.81
CA GLY A 197 6.41 -6.86 13.47
C GLY A 197 5.28 -6.05 12.82
N LYS A 198 4.66 -5.17 13.60
CA LYS A 198 3.60 -4.25 13.16
C LYS A 198 4.18 -3.20 12.22
N LYS A 199 3.43 -2.88 11.16
CA LYS A 199 3.72 -1.77 10.25
C LYS A 199 2.58 -0.76 10.34
N LEU A 200 2.84 0.48 9.97
CA LEU A 200 1.74 1.45 9.83
C LEU A 200 0.81 1.03 8.69
N PRO A 201 -0.50 1.25 8.84
CA PRO A 201 -1.41 1.12 7.71
C PRO A 201 -1.06 2.14 6.62
N PRO A 202 -1.53 1.95 5.38
CA PRO A 202 -1.26 2.88 4.28
C PRO A 202 -1.66 4.32 4.62
N ASN A 203 -0.94 5.30 4.08
CA ASN A 203 -1.29 6.70 4.23
C ASN A 203 -2.59 7.03 3.48
N CYS A 204 -3.30 8.06 3.95
CA CYS A 204 -4.57 8.52 3.37
C CYS A 204 -4.43 8.96 1.90
N THR A 205 -3.24 9.40 1.49
CA THR A 205 -2.92 9.82 0.12
C THR A 205 -2.77 8.66 -0.85
N ASN A 206 -2.58 7.44 -0.36
CA ASN A 206 -2.44 6.28 -1.24
C ASN A 206 -3.79 5.89 -1.85
N GLU A 207 -3.97 6.20 -3.12
CA GLU A 207 -5.22 6.04 -3.84
C GLU A 207 -5.67 4.59 -4.00
N MET A 208 -4.74 3.63 -3.96
CA MET A 208 -5.06 2.21 -4.12
C MET A 208 -5.81 1.61 -2.92
N TYR A 209 -5.82 2.30 -1.78
CA TYR A 209 -6.43 1.78 -0.55
C TYR A 209 -7.80 2.44 -0.28
N TYR A 210 -7.86 3.42 0.62
CA TYR A 210 -9.14 3.95 1.12
C TYR A 210 -10.02 4.56 0.03
N LYS A 211 -9.43 5.35 -0.88
CA LYS A 211 -10.15 5.96 -2.00
C LYS A 211 -10.52 4.92 -3.05
N GLY A 212 -9.56 4.09 -3.47
CA GLY A 212 -9.77 3.05 -4.48
C GLY A 212 -10.75 1.96 -4.05
N MET A 213 -10.88 1.73 -2.74
CA MET A 213 -11.91 0.85 -2.16
C MET A 213 -13.24 1.56 -1.88
N LYS A 214 -13.36 2.86 -2.20
CA LYS A 214 -14.54 3.71 -1.91
C LYS A 214 -14.91 3.78 -0.41
N MET A 215 -13.92 3.64 0.47
CA MET A 215 -14.09 3.67 1.94
C MET A 215 -13.62 4.98 2.56
N CYS A 216 -13.20 5.96 1.77
CA CYS A 216 -12.74 7.26 2.24
C CYS A 216 -13.92 8.25 2.31
N PHE A 217 -14.43 8.48 3.52
CA PHE A 217 -15.46 9.50 3.82
C PHE A 217 -14.86 10.50 4.80
N PRO A 218 -14.12 11.51 4.32
CA PRO A 218 -13.35 12.39 5.18
C PRO A 218 -14.24 13.32 5.99
N ASP A 219 -13.89 13.53 7.26
CA ASP A 219 -14.42 14.57 8.12
C ASP A 219 -13.41 15.73 8.30
N ASN A 220 -13.77 16.71 9.15
CA ASN A 220 -12.96 17.90 9.40
C ASN A 220 -11.56 17.58 9.99
N LEU A 221 -11.37 16.43 10.64
CA LEU A 221 -10.09 16.01 11.20
C LEU A 221 -9.22 15.34 10.13
N CYS A 222 -9.81 14.70 9.16
CA CYS A 222 -9.11 13.97 8.10
C CYS A 222 -8.18 14.88 7.27
N GLY A 223 -8.55 16.14 7.05
CA GLY A 223 -7.70 17.11 6.36
C GLY A 223 -6.40 17.49 7.09
N LYS A 224 -6.31 17.16 8.39
CA LYS A 224 -5.18 17.50 9.25
C LYS A 224 -4.25 16.31 9.54
N ILE A 225 -4.48 15.18 8.91
CA ILE A 225 -3.74 13.93 9.16
C ILE A 225 -3.19 13.35 7.87
N LYS A 226 -2.12 12.57 7.96
CA LYS A 226 -1.54 11.81 6.84
C LYS A 226 -1.87 10.32 6.91
N ASN A 227 -2.22 9.81 8.11
CA ASN A 227 -2.42 8.38 8.36
C ASN A 227 -3.60 8.16 9.34
N PRO A 228 -4.40 7.12 9.17
CA PRO A 228 -5.52 6.80 10.06
C PRO A 228 -5.17 6.67 11.54
N VAL A 229 -3.97 6.18 11.85
CA VAL A 229 -3.48 6.06 13.23
C VAL A 229 -3.39 7.44 13.89
N ASN A 230 -2.93 8.46 13.16
CA ASN A 230 -2.85 9.83 13.66
C ASN A 230 -4.22 10.42 13.99
N TYR A 231 -5.27 10.01 13.27
CA TYR A 231 -6.64 10.41 13.57
C TYR A 231 -7.07 9.91 14.95
N ALA A 232 -6.95 8.60 15.21
CA ALA A 232 -7.35 7.99 16.46
C ALA A 232 -6.56 8.57 17.64
N ARG A 233 -5.25 8.72 17.51
CA ARG A 233 -4.39 9.33 18.54
C ARG A 233 -4.79 10.78 18.85
N ARG A 234 -5.05 11.60 17.84
CA ARG A 234 -5.50 13.00 18.07
C ARG A 234 -6.82 13.07 18.81
N LYS A 235 -7.76 12.17 18.54
CA LYS A 235 -9.02 12.11 19.30
C LYS A 235 -8.80 11.77 20.78
N VAL A 236 -7.89 10.84 21.08
CA VAL A 236 -7.52 10.52 22.47
C VAL A 236 -6.96 11.74 23.18
N PHE A 237 -5.97 12.42 22.57
CA PHE A 237 -5.37 13.63 23.19
C PHE A 237 -6.38 14.77 23.36
N ALA A 238 -7.25 14.99 22.40
CA ALA A 238 -8.30 16.00 22.52
C ALA A 238 -9.29 15.69 23.66
N GLY A 239 -9.59 14.40 23.86
CA GLY A 239 -10.44 13.94 24.97
C GLY A 239 -9.79 14.11 26.35
N GLN A 240 -8.49 13.87 26.46
CA GLN A 240 -7.72 14.06 27.70
C GLN A 240 -7.63 15.53 28.07
N ASN A 241 -7.26 16.40 27.16
CA ASN A 241 -7.21 17.86 27.40
C ASN A 241 -8.56 18.45 27.85
N ASN A 242 -9.67 17.93 27.28
CA ASN A 242 -11.01 18.37 27.71
C ASN A 242 -11.37 17.86 29.10
N LYS A 243 -10.91 16.68 29.51
CA LYS A 243 -11.13 16.16 30.88
C LYS A 243 -10.31 16.94 31.92
N GLU A 244 -9.08 17.30 31.61
CA GLU A 244 -8.21 18.10 32.47
C GLU A 244 -8.78 19.52 32.68
N LYS A 245 -9.17 20.20 31.60
CA LYS A 245 -9.81 21.52 31.68
C LYS A 245 -11.11 21.50 32.47
N ARG A 246 -11.90 20.43 32.39
CA ARG A 246 -13.13 20.28 33.20
C ARG A 246 -12.79 20.11 34.68
N LYS A 247 -11.77 19.32 35.04
CA LYS A 247 -11.32 19.14 36.42
C LYS A 247 -10.81 20.46 37.01
N GLU A 248 -10.01 21.21 36.28
CA GLU A 248 -9.52 22.52 36.71
C GLU A 248 -10.66 23.53 36.93
N THR A 249 -11.67 23.53 36.05
CA THR A 249 -12.83 24.40 36.16
C THR A 249 -13.70 24.03 37.38
N THR A 250 -13.83 22.74 37.68
CA THR A 250 -14.58 22.27 38.84
C THR A 250 -13.86 22.61 40.13
N GLN A 251 -12.53 22.39 40.19
CA GLN A 251 -11.72 22.76 41.37
C GLN A 251 -11.71 24.26 41.62
N LYS A 252 -11.65 25.09 40.58
CA LYS A 252 -11.75 26.55 40.72
C LYS A 252 -13.12 27.00 41.25
N LYS A 253 -14.21 26.33 40.88
CA LYS A 253 -15.54 26.63 41.41
C LYS A 253 -15.69 26.22 42.85
N GLU A 254 -15.14 25.09 43.27
CA GLU A 254 -15.16 24.61 44.65
C GLU A 254 -14.33 25.52 45.61
N THR A 255 -13.19 26.03 45.14
CA THR A 255 -12.35 26.97 45.90
C THR A 255 -12.99 28.35 46.00
N LEU A 256 -13.73 28.82 44.98
CA LEU A 256 -14.47 30.08 45.05
C LEU A 256 -15.65 30.00 46.04
N ASN A 257 -16.42 28.92 46.02
CA ASN A 257 -17.52 28.72 46.98
C ASN A 257 -17.04 28.62 48.42
N LYS A 258 -15.92 27.94 48.72
CA LYS A 258 -15.32 27.87 50.05
C LYS A 258 -14.85 29.24 50.59
N ASN A 259 -14.39 30.13 49.70
CA ASN A 259 -13.96 31.48 50.08
C ASN A 259 -15.13 32.45 50.25
N GLU A 260 -16.29 32.17 49.72
CA GLU A 260 -17.50 32.97 49.94
C GLU A 260 -18.19 32.59 51.26
N ASP A 261 -18.15 31.31 51.64
CA ASP A 261 -18.71 30.86 52.92
C ASP A 261 -17.87 31.32 54.14
N SER A 262 -16.53 31.39 53.97
CA SER A 262 -15.62 31.89 55.02
C SER A 262 -15.63 33.44 55.20
N LYS A 263 -16.34 34.17 54.38
CA LYS A 263 -16.56 35.64 54.53
C LYS A 263 -17.90 36.03 55.14
N LYS A 264 -18.73 35.02 55.44
CA LYS A 264 -20.06 35.23 56.06
C LYS A 264 -20.13 34.88 57.57
N GLU A 265 -19.04 34.42 58.13
CA GLU A 265 -18.81 34.35 59.57
C GLU A 265 -18.01 35.62 60.04
#